data_765abf90161034891a11624c29d8df34
#
_entry.id   765abf90161034891a11624c29d8df34
#
_cell.length_a   1.000
_cell.length_b   1.000
_cell.length_c   1.000
_cell.angle_alpha   90.00
_cell.angle_beta   90.00
_cell.angle_gamma   90.00
#
_symmetry.space_group_name_H-M   'P 1'
#
loop_
_entity.id
_entity.type
_entity.pdbx_description
1 polymer ?
#
loop_
_entity_poly.entity_id
_entity_poly.type
_entity_poly.pdbx_seq_one_letter_code
_entity_poly.pdbx_strand_id
1 'polypeptide(L)'
;YVAGSFNGWNPSSTPMVSDGNGNFVYTVPEGSGIAEYKFTRGSWSTVEGNATGNYLPNRTFTFSGTAQTLNLTIQSWEDLGAGNASTAASNVHIMSNSFFMPQLNRSRKIWIYLPPDYQTSTKTYPVIYMQDGQNLFDNATSFSGEWQIDETLNNLFSQGDYGAIVVGIENGGSNRINEYTPWNNPQYGGGEGDQYMQFIAETLKPYVDSNYRTKSGAEYNALSGSSL
;
A
#
# COMPACT_ATOMS: atom_id res chain seq x y z
N TYR A 1 -17.70 10.19 -12.13
CA TYR A 1 -18.57 9.82 -13.26
C TYR A 1 -19.60 8.80 -12.80
N VAL A 2 -20.70 8.74 -13.55
CA VAL A 2 -21.70 7.65 -13.40
C VAL A 2 -21.81 6.91 -14.74
N ALA A 3 -21.77 5.59 -14.70
CA ALA A 3 -21.95 4.72 -15.87
C ALA A 3 -23.17 3.81 -15.64
N GLY A 4 -24.03 3.66 -16.62
CA GLY A 4 -25.21 2.84 -16.47
C GLY A 4 -25.91 2.55 -17.79
N SER A 5 -27.04 1.86 -17.70
CA SER A 5 -27.88 1.51 -18.84
C SER A 5 -28.33 2.73 -19.68
N PHE A 6 -28.42 3.90 -19.06
CA PHE A 6 -28.80 5.17 -19.70
C PHE A 6 -27.70 5.84 -20.53
N ASN A 7 -26.44 5.41 -20.44
CA ASN A 7 -25.31 5.96 -21.22
C ASN A 7 -24.47 4.88 -21.92
N GLY A 8 -25.04 3.67 -22.10
CA GLY A 8 -24.35 2.55 -22.73
C GLY A 8 -23.17 2.03 -21.91
N TRP A 9 -23.18 2.20 -20.60
CA TRP A 9 -22.11 1.78 -19.68
C TRP A 9 -20.76 2.41 -19.95
N ASN A 10 -20.73 3.65 -20.47
CA ASN A 10 -19.48 4.36 -20.72
C ASN A 10 -18.95 4.97 -19.40
N PRO A 11 -17.78 4.54 -18.88
CA PRO A 11 -17.29 4.93 -17.57
C PRO A 11 -16.81 6.38 -17.46
N SER A 12 -16.67 7.08 -18.60
CA SER A 12 -16.11 8.44 -18.66
C SER A 12 -17.00 9.48 -19.35
N SER A 13 -18.16 9.10 -19.89
CA SER A 13 -18.99 10.01 -20.70
C SER A 13 -19.91 10.93 -19.88
N THR A 14 -20.18 10.61 -18.63
CA THR A 14 -21.11 11.36 -17.76
C THR A 14 -20.39 11.85 -16.48
N PRO A 15 -19.64 12.96 -16.58
CA PRO A 15 -19.00 13.57 -15.42
C PRO A 15 -20.06 14.12 -14.44
N MET A 16 -19.81 13.91 -13.15
CA MET A 16 -20.61 14.52 -12.08
C MET A 16 -20.02 15.89 -11.73
N VAL A 17 -20.85 16.82 -11.32
CA VAL A 17 -20.44 18.18 -10.96
C VAL A 17 -20.37 18.27 -9.42
N SER A 18 -19.30 18.85 -8.90
CA SER A 18 -19.18 19.12 -7.47
C SER A 18 -20.15 20.22 -7.03
N ASP A 19 -20.80 20.04 -5.90
CA ASP A 19 -21.63 21.07 -5.25
C ASP A 19 -20.83 22.03 -4.35
N GLY A 20 -19.51 21.84 -4.26
CA GLY A 20 -18.62 22.62 -3.38
C GLY A 20 -18.58 22.18 -1.92
N ASN A 21 -19.44 21.24 -1.51
CA ASN A 21 -19.54 20.73 -0.13
C ASN A 21 -19.03 19.29 0.03
N GLY A 22 -18.28 18.81 -0.97
CA GLY A 22 -17.77 17.44 -0.99
C GLY A 22 -18.70 16.42 -1.65
N ASN A 23 -19.87 16.85 -2.14
CA ASN A 23 -20.75 15.98 -2.91
C ASN A 23 -20.59 16.22 -4.41
N PHE A 24 -21.01 15.22 -5.18
CA PHE A 24 -21.03 15.27 -6.64
C PHE A 24 -22.44 14.93 -7.12
N VAL A 25 -22.95 15.70 -8.07
CA VAL A 25 -24.32 15.60 -8.56
C VAL A 25 -24.31 15.29 -10.06
N TYR A 26 -25.19 14.41 -10.49
CA TYR A 26 -25.53 14.17 -11.87
C TYR A 26 -27.05 13.98 -12.01
N THR A 27 -27.64 14.60 -13.01
CA THR A 27 -29.06 14.42 -13.34
C THR A 27 -29.20 13.42 -14.48
N VAL A 28 -29.73 12.23 -14.19
CA VAL A 28 -30.04 11.23 -15.20
C VAL A 28 -31.22 11.73 -16.04
N PRO A 29 -31.14 11.71 -17.38
CA PRO A 29 -32.27 12.05 -18.25
C PRO A 29 -33.49 11.18 -17.98
N GLU A 30 -34.67 11.70 -18.29
CA GLU A 30 -35.94 10.97 -18.19
C GLU A 30 -35.85 9.64 -18.93
N GLY A 31 -36.41 8.59 -18.32
CA GLY A 31 -36.46 7.24 -18.85
C GLY A 31 -37.62 6.44 -18.29
N SER A 32 -37.62 5.14 -18.54
CA SER A 32 -38.69 4.25 -18.04
C SER A 32 -38.07 2.92 -17.56
N GLY A 33 -38.79 2.26 -16.67
CA GLY A 33 -38.38 0.97 -16.11
C GLY A 33 -37.27 1.09 -15.07
N ILE A 34 -36.40 0.10 -15.00
CA ILE A 34 -35.28 0.02 -14.04
C ILE A 34 -33.99 0.40 -14.78
N ALA A 35 -33.25 1.34 -14.23
CA ALA A 35 -31.87 1.61 -14.64
C ALA A 35 -30.88 0.92 -13.69
N GLU A 36 -29.84 0.35 -14.27
CA GLU A 36 -28.67 -0.14 -13.56
C GLU A 36 -27.51 0.81 -13.75
N TYR A 37 -26.67 1.01 -12.72
CA TYR A 37 -25.54 1.94 -12.80
C TYR A 37 -24.47 1.62 -11.77
N LYS A 38 -23.29 2.19 -11.99
CA LYS A 38 -22.15 2.25 -11.09
C LYS A 38 -21.47 3.62 -11.15
N PHE A 39 -20.72 3.95 -10.11
CA PHE A 39 -19.83 5.11 -10.11
C PHE A 39 -18.42 4.71 -10.51
N THR A 40 -17.73 5.61 -11.22
CA THR A 40 -16.34 5.43 -11.64
C THR A 40 -15.56 6.73 -11.45
N ARG A 41 -14.23 6.63 -11.46
CA ARG A 41 -13.34 7.81 -11.55
C ARG A 41 -12.83 8.01 -12.98
N GLY A 42 -13.63 7.62 -13.99
CA GLY A 42 -13.37 7.80 -15.42
C GLY A 42 -12.91 6.52 -16.13
N SER A 43 -12.83 5.39 -15.45
CA SER A 43 -12.44 4.09 -16.01
C SER A 43 -13.07 2.94 -15.22
N TRP A 44 -13.28 1.80 -15.86
CA TRP A 44 -13.70 0.59 -15.18
C TRP A 44 -12.65 0.04 -14.20
N SER A 45 -11.38 0.33 -14.41
CA SER A 45 -10.31 0.01 -13.45
C SER A 45 -10.39 0.84 -12.16
N THR A 46 -11.22 1.86 -12.11
CA THR A 46 -11.42 2.77 -10.97
C THR A 46 -12.90 2.85 -10.59
N VAL A 47 -13.59 1.71 -10.64
CA VAL A 47 -15.02 1.58 -10.31
C VAL A 47 -15.23 1.54 -8.79
N GLU A 48 -16.44 1.95 -8.34
CA GLU A 48 -16.82 1.85 -6.93
C GLU A 48 -16.80 0.41 -6.41
N GLY A 49 -16.30 0.25 -5.19
CA GLY A 49 -16.27 -0.99 -4.42
C GLY A 49 -17.25 -0.98 -3.26
N ASN A 50 -17.46 -2.16 -2.68
CA ASN A 50 -18.20 -2.32 -1.41
C ASN A 50 -17.37 -1.79 -0.22
N ALA A 51 -17.88 -1.88 1.01
CA ALA A 51 -17.20 -1.39 2.21
C ALA A 51 -15.81 -2.01 2.45
N THR A 52 -15.52 -3.15 1.84
CA THR A 52 -14.23 -3.84 1.90
C THR A 52 -13.39 -3.68 0.62
N GLY A 53 -13.73 -2.74 -0.27
CA GLY A 53 -13.00 -2.46 -1.50
C GLY A 53 -13.11 -3.52 -2.60
N ASN A 54 -13.93 -4.53 -2.37
CA ASN A 54 -14.18 -5.58 -3.33
C ASN A 54 -15.36 -5.23 -4.26
N TYR A 55 -15.64 -6.11 -5.19
CA TYR A 55 -16.74 -5.99 -6.13
C TYR A 55 -18.07 -5.61 -5.44
N LEU A 56 -18.71 -4.58 -5.97
CA LEU A 56 -20.06 -4.15 -5.61
C LEU A 56 -20.99 -4.48 -6.78
N PRO A 57 -22.14 -5.15 -6.57
CA PRO A 57 -23.17 -5.30 -7.61
C PRO A 57 -23.64 -3.97 -8.17
N ASN A 58 -24.19 -3.97 -9.40
CA ASN A 58 -24.79 -2.77 -9.97
C ASN A 58 -25.85 -2.20 -9.03
N ARG A 59 -25.83 -0.89 -8.86
CA ARG A 59 -26.92 -0.15 -8.20
C ARG A 59 -28.10 -0.11 -9.16
N THR A 60 -29.30 0.01 -8.60
CA THR A 60 -30.51 0.13 -9.40
C THR A 60 -31.36 1.31 -8.94
N PHE A 61 -32.10 1.91 -9.84
CA PHE A 61 -33.22 2.77 -9.52
C PHE A 61 -34.37 2.59 -10.54
N THR A 62 -35.58 2.89 -10.12
CA THR A 62 -36.79 2.78 -10.97
C THR A 62 -37.25 4.18 -11.34
N PHE A 63 -37.45 4.44 -12.63
CA PHE A 63 -38.06 5.69 -13.09
C PHE A 63 -39.53 5.69 -12.67
N SER A 64 -39.96 6.69 -11.88
CA SER A 64 -41.35 6.85 -11.39
C SER A 64 -42.16 7.79 -12.24
N GLY A 65 -41.61 8.39 -13.28
CA GLY A 65 -42.26 9.45 -14.08
C GLY A 65 -42.32 10.81 -13.37
N THR A 66 -41.64 10.95 -12.23
CA THR A 66 -41.51 12.21 -11.48
C THR A 66 -40.06 12.39 -11.06
N ALA A 67 -39.64 13.65 -10.84
CA ALA A 67 -38.27 13.93 -10.37
C ALA A 67 -38.03 13.27 -9.01
N GLN A 68 -36.90 12.56 -8.90
CA GLN A 68 -36.43 11.87 -7.70
C GLN A 68 -34.99 12.31 -7.40
N THR A 69 -34.64 12.39 -6.12
CA THR A 69 -33.27 12.60 -5.66
C THR A 69 -32.82 11.41 -4.84
N LEU A 70 -31.71 10.80 -5.25
CA LEU A 70 -31.05 9.71 -4.53
C LEU A 70 -29.77 10.24 -3.86
N ASN A 71 -29.73 10.16 -2.53
CA ASN A 71 -28.51 10.47 -1.77
C ASN A 71 -27.75 9.18 -1.54
N LEU A 72 -26.54 9.10 -2.08
CA LEU A 72 -25.74 7.88 -2.12
C LEU A 72 -24.35 8.16 -1.58
N THR A 73 -23.77 7.19 -0.92
CA THR A 73 -22.38 7.23 -0.46
C THR A 73 -21.57 6.19 -1.21
N ILE A 74 -20.41 6.59 -1.71
CA ILE A 74 -19.38 5.67 -2.22
C ILE A 74 -18.56 5.24 -1.02
N GLN A 75 -18.58 3.95 -0.71
CA GLN A 75 -17.88 3.39 0.45
C GLN A 75 -16.40 3.21 0.20
N SER A 76 -16.04 2.80 -1.02
CA SER A 76 -14.65 2.61 -1.47
C SER A 76 -14.58 2.56 -3.00
N TRP A 77 -13.39 2.32 -3.51
CA TRP A 77 -13.10 2.09 -4.93
C TRP A 77 -12.34 0.78 -5.07
N GLU A 78 -12.69 -0.08 -6.04
CA GLU A 78 -12.09 -1.42 -6.20
C GLU A 78 -10.56 -1.36 -6.39
N ASP A 79 -10.04 -0.30 -7.02
CA ASP A 79 -8.61 -0.11 -7.24
C ASP A 79 -7.85 0.46 -6.03
N LEU A 80 -8.57 1.01 -5.06
CA LEU A 80 -7.97 1.48 -3.80
C LEU A 80 -8.08 0.42 -2.70
N GLY A 81 -8.80 -0.67 -3.00
CA GLY A 81 -9.24 -1.61 -1.99
C GLY A 81 -10.24 -0.97 -1.01
N ALA A 82 -10.73 -1.68 -0.04
CA ALA A 82 -11.17 -1.04 1.19
C ALA A 82 -9.96 -0.23 1.66
N GLY A 83 -10.17 0.97 2.13
CA GLY A 83 -9.24 1.51 3.10
C GLY A 83 -9.21 0.47 4.22
N ASN A 84 -8.44 -0.58 4.05
CA ASN A 84 -8.32 -1.66 5.00
C ASN A 84 -7.92 -0.97 6.28
N ALA A 85 -8.70 -1.15 7.32
CA ALA A 85 -8.22 -0.77 8.64
C ALA A 85 -6.82 -1.36 8.73
N SER A 86 -5.84 -0.54 9.05
CA SER A 86 -4.45 -1.01 9.14
C SER A 86 -4.42 -2.27 10.01
N THR A 87 -3.79 -3.29 9.51
CA THR A 87 -3.54 -4.55 10.23
C THR A 87 -2.22 -4.49 11.00
N ALA A 88 -1.38 -3.47 10.71
CA ALA A 88 -0.08 -3.31 11.35
C ALA A 88 -0.19 -3.31 12.87
N ALA A 89 0.59 -4.14 13.53
CA ALA A 89 0.71 -4.18 14.98
C ALA A 89 1.23 -2.83 15.53
N SER A 90 0.89 -2.52 16.78
CA SER A 90 1.25 -1.24 17.41
C SER A 90 2.76 -0.99 17.56
N ASN A 91 3.58 -2.01 17.38
CA ASN A 91 5.04 -1.95 17.40
C ASN A 91 5.69 -1.86 16.01
N VAL A 92 4.89 -1.64 14.97
CA VAL A 92 5.32 -1.23 13.64
C VAL A 92 5.23 0.29 13.53
N HIS A 93 6.28 0.93 13.05
CA HIS A 93 6.36 2.38 12.93
C HIS A 93 6.88 2.78 11.54
N ILE A 94 6.49 3.97 11.08
CA ILE A 94 7.15 4.60 9.92
C ILE A 94 8.43 5.24 10.44
N MET A 95 9.59 4.69 10.08
CA MET A 95 10.89 5.27 10.43
C MET A 95 11.15 6.56 9.65
N SER A 96 10.79 6.58 8.37
CA SER A 96 10.84 7.76 7.51
C SER A 96 9.85 7.64 6.35
N ASN A 97 9.15 8.72 6.02
CA ASN A 97 8.35 8.80 4.80
C ASN A 97 9.18 9.12 3.56
N SER A 98 10.44 9.56 3.72
CA SER A 98 11.30 10.00 2.61
C SER A 98 12.78 9.91 3.01
N PHE A 99 13.26 8.71 3.29
CA PHE A 99 14.67 8.45 3.61
C PHE A 99 15.51 8.59 2.34
N PHE A 100 16.48 9.50 2.34
CA PHE A 100 17.31 9.76 1.18
C PHE A 100 18.37 8.67 0.97
N MET A 101 18.49 8.21 -0.26
CA MET A 101 19.45 7.23 -0.76
C MET A 101 20.49 7.93 -1.64
N PRO A 102 21.64 8.36 -1.10
CA PRO A 102 22.61 9.13 -1.87
C PRO A 102 23.19 8.37 -3.07
N GLN A 103 23.31 7.05 -2.97
CA GLN A 103 23.86 6.21 -4.03
C GLN A 103 22.96 6.18 -5.29
N LEU A 104 21.67 6.43 -5.12
CA LEU A 104 20.67 6.40 -6.19
C LEU A 104 20.03 7.76 -6.45
N ASN A 105 20.38 8.78 -5.64
CA ASN A 105 19.77 10.11 -5.67
C ASN A 105 18.23 10.07 -5.63
N ARG A 106 17.68 9.24 -4.77
CA ARG A 106 16.23 9.00 -4.59
C ARG A 106 15.88 8.97 -3.12
N SER A 107 14.59 9.06 -2.80
CA SER A 107 14.09 8.85 -1.44
C SER A 107 13.19 7.62 -1.38
N ARG A 108 13.09 7.05 -0.18
CA ARG A 108 12.34 5.81 0.07
C ARG A 108 11.57 5.92 1.40
N LYS A 109 10.37 5.39 1.44
CA LYS A 109 9.68 5.15 2.70
C LYS A 109 10.28 3.93 3.39
N ILE A 110 10.52 4.05 4.68
CA ILE A 110 11.09 2.99 5.51
C ILE A 110 10.19 2.75 6.71
N TRP A 111 9.82 1.50 6.93
CA TRP A 111 9.15 1.03 8.14
C TRP A 111 10.14 0.38 9.09
N ILE A 112 9.79 0.33 10.35
CA ILE A 112 10.52 -0.42 11.35
C ILE A 112 9.55 -1.15 12.28
N TYR A 113 9.78 -2.43 12.46
CA TYR A 113 9.17 -3.24 13.51
C TYR A 113 10.15 -3.34 14.66
N LEU A 114 9.67 -3.13 15.87
CA LEU A 114 10.43 -3.27 17.11
C LEU A 114 9.86 -4.43 17.93
N PRO A 115 10.70 -5.30 18.53
CA PRO A 115 10.20 -6.41 19.37
C PRO A 115 9.30 -5.92 20.51
N PRO A 116 8.35 -6.74 20.99
CA PRO A 116 7.39 -6.33 22.02
C PRO A 116 8.01 -5.78 23.30
N ASP A 117 9.19 -6.28 23.70
CA ASP A 117 9.92 -5.80 24.87
C ASP A 117 10.89 -4.64 24.59
N TYR A 118 10.90 -4.09 23.37
CA TYR A 118 11.85 -3.04 23.01
C TYR A 118 11.78 -1.83 23.95
N GLN A 119 10.60 -1.39 24.36
CA GLN A 119 10.45 -0.21 25.25
C GLN A 119 10.72 -0.53 26.73
N THR A 120 10.67 -1.79 27.13
CA THR A 120 10.76 -2.22 28.53
C THR A 120 12.07 -2.91 28.88
N SER A 121 12.90 -3.23 27.90
CA SER A 121 14.20 -3.90 28.07
C SER A 121 15.37 -3.00 27.63
N THR A 122 16.58 -3.40 28.03
CA THR A 122 17.84 -2.78 27.56
C THR A 122 18.56 -3.66 26.54
N LYS A 123 17.91 -4.68 26.02
CA LYS A 123 18.46 -5.60 25.02
C LYS A 123 18.89 -4.88 23.75
N THR A 124 19.89 -5.44 23.08
CA THR A 124 20.22 -5.15 21.67
C THR A 124 19.74 -6.32 20.81
N TYR A 125 19.27 -6.03 19.62
CA TYR A 125 18.58 -7.01 18.77
C TYR A 125 19.30 -7.22 17.43
N PRO A 126 19.26 -8.44 16.85
CA PRO A 126 19.60 -8.64 15.46
C PRO A 126 18.64 -7.86 14.56
N VAL A 127 19.08 -7.54 13.34
CA VAL A 127 18.32 -6.75 12.39
C VAL A 127 18.12 -7.52 11.08
N ILE A 128 16.88 -7.52 10.59
CA ILE A 128 16.53 -8.05 9.29
C ILE A 128 16.11 -6.87 8.39
N TYR A 129 16.85 -6.62 7.32
CA TYR A 129 16.47 -5.67 6.28
C TYR A 129 15.63 -6.39 5.26
N MET A 130 14.39 -5.95 5.03
CA MET A 130 13.47 -6.61 4.13
C MET A 130 13.04 -5.69 3.00
N GLN A 131 13.09 -6.23 1.79
CA GLN A 131 12.61 -5.56 0.59
C GLN A 131 11.08 -5.57 0.52
N ASP A 132 10.53 -4.73 -0.38
CA ASP A 132 9.08 -4.58 -0.56
C ASP A 132 8.34 -4.23 0.74
N GLY A 133 8.88 -3.28 1.50
CA GLY A 133 8.43 -2.89 2.83
C GLY A 133 6.93 -2.59 2.95
N GLN A 134 6.29 -2.13 1.86
CA GLN A 134 4.86 -1.86 1.79
C GLN A 134 4.00 -3.13 1.94
N ASN A 135 4.57 -4.33 1.72
CA ASN A 135 3.85 -5.60 1.78
C ASN A 135 4.05 -6.35 3.12
N LEU A 136 4.89 -5.86 4.03
CA LEU A 136 5.38 -6.68 5.15
C LEU A 136 4.42 -6.70 6.34
N PHE A 137 3.82 -5.56 6.69
CA PHE A 137 3.24 -5.30 8.00
C PHE A 137 1.79 -4.80 7.96
N ASP A 138 1.24 -4.52 6.80
CA ASP A 138 -0.06 -3.85 6.73
C ASP A 138 -0.77 -4.18 5.42
N ASN A 139 -1.93 -4.81 5.54
CA ASN A 139 -2.77 -5.09 4.39
C ASN A 139 -3.25 -3.81 3.69
N ALA A 140 -3.33 -2.68 4.42
CA ALA A 140 -3.72 -1.39 3.84
C ALA A 140 -2.67 -0.79 2.89
N THR A 141 -1.41 -1.20 3.01
CA THR A 141 -0.31 -0.73 2.14
C THR A 141 0.16 -1.79 1.15
N SER A 142 -0.26 -3.04 1.33
CA SER A 142 0.23 -4.15 0.52
C SER A 142 -0.36 -4.13 -0.89
N PHE A 143 0.46 -4.48 -1.89
CA PHE A 143 0.03 -4.56 -3.28
C PHE A 143 -0.61 -5.93 -3.63
N SER A 144 -0.11 -7.01 -3.05
CA SER A 144 -0.52 -8.38 -3.41
C SER A 144 -0.83 -9.28 -2.22
N GLY A 145 -1.22 -8.67 -1.10
CA GLY A 145 -1.43 -9.32 0.18
C GLY A 145 -0.27 -9.09 1.14
N GLU A 146 -0.60 -8.98 2.40
CA GLU A 146 0.32 -8.77 3.50
C GLU A 146 1.12 -10.05 3.81
N TRP A 147 2.38 -9.88 4.19
CA TRP A 147 3.24 -10.99 4.60
C TRP A 147 3.11 -11.36 6.08
N GLN A 148 2.42 -10.54 6.87
CA GLN A 148 2.17 -10.77 8.30
C GLN A 148 3.46 -10.99 9.10
N ILE A 149 4.47 -10.17 8.84
CA ILE A 149 5.79 -10.29 9.48
C ILE A 149 5.70 -9.93 10.96
N ASP A 150 4.98 -8.87 11.30
CA ASP A 150 4.81 -8.41 12.68
C ASP A 150 3.97 -9.36 13.53
N GLU A 151 2.86 -9.91 12.99
CA GLU A 151 2.09 -10.93 13.68
C GLU A 151 2.92 -12.19 13.92
N THR A 152 3.68 -12.62 12.90
CA THR A 152 4.56 -13.79 13.00
C THR A 152 5.61 -13.58 14.09
N LEU A 153 6.30 -12.43 14.07
CA LEU A 153 7.35 -12.15 15.05
C LEU A 153 6.80 -11.92 16.45
N ASN A 154 5.65 -11.27 16.60
CA ASN A 154 4.95 -11.13 17.88
C ASN A 154 4.55 -12.49 18.45
N ASN A 155 4.07 -13.41 17.61
CA ASN A 155 3.73 -14.77 18.02
C ASN A 155 4.97 -15.55 18.44
N LEU A 156 6.06 -15.53 17.67
CA LEU A 156 7.33 -16.17 18.04
C LEU A 156 7.88 -15.60 19.35
N PHE A 157 7.84 -14.28 19.52
CA PHE A 157 8.26 -13.64 20.76
C PHE A 157 7.46 -14.13 21.97
N SER A 158 6.14 -14.27 21.82
CA SER A 158 5.27 -14.81 22.88
C SER A 158 5.59 -16.26 23.26
N GLN A 159 6.24 -17.00 22.37
CA GLN A 159 6.70 -18.37 22.57
C GLN A 159 8.13 -18.46 23.14
N GLY A 160 8.75 -17.31 23.42
CA GLY A 160 10.07 -17.24 24.06
C GLY A 160 11.23 -16.94 23.08
N ASP A 161 10.95 -16.53 21.84
CA ASP A 161 11.98 -16.04 20.93
C ASP A 161 12.66 -14.77 21.48
N TYR A 162 13.93 -14.57 21.13
CA TYR A 162 14.69 -13.41 21.59
C TYR A 162 14.16 -12.08 21.05
N GLY A 163 13.59 -12.10 19.86
CA GLY A 163 13.14 -10.95 19.08
C GLY A 163 14.21 -10.41 18.13
N ALA A 164 13.74 -9.77 17.06
CA ALA A 164 14.56 -9.10 16.05
C ALA A 164 13.91 -7.76 15.66
N ILE A 165 14.71 -6.77 15.28
CA ILE A 165 14.24 -5.56 14.59
C ILE A 165 14.08 -5.92 13.12
N VAL A 166 13.00 -5.46 12.49
CA VAL A 166 12.84 -5.55 11.03
C VAL A 166 12.76 -4.15 10.44
N VAL A 167 13.58 -3.91 9.43
CA VAL A 167 13.59 -2.67 8.66
C VAL A 167 13.03 -2.95 7.28
N GLY A 168 11.79 -2.49 7.03
CA GLY A 168 11.09 -2.67 5.76
C GLY A 168 11.41 -1.51 4.81
N ILE A 169 11.97 -1.82 3.66
CA ILE A 169 12.36 -0.84 2.63
C ILE A 169 11.32 -0.88 1.53
N GLU A 170 10.60 0.24 1.30
CA GLU A 170 9.68 0.35 0.17
C GLU A 170 10.39 0.07 -1.14
N ASN A 171 9.74 -0.60 -2.07
CA ASN A 171 10.34 -0.81 -3.38
C ASN A 171 10.29 0.47 -4.24
N GLY A 172 11.06 0.48 -5.32
CA GLY A 172 11.20 1.61 -6.22
C GLY A 172 10.04 1.82 -7.19
N GLY A 173 8.93 1.08 -7.06
CA GLY A 173 7.88 1.10 -8.08
C GLY A 173 8.44 0.72 -9.45
N SER A 174 8.37 1.62 -10.42
CA SER A 174 8.95 1.41 -11.76
C SER A 174 10.49 1.21 -11.76
N ASN A 175 11.19 1.62 -10.70
CA ASN A 175 12.64 1.41 -10.56
C ASN A 175 12.97 0.08 -9.87
N ARG A 176 11.99 -0.70 -9.40
CA ARG A 176 12.24 -1.92 -8.62
C ARG A 176 13.18 -2.89 -9.32
N ILE A 177 12.96 -3.15 -10.61
CA ILE A 177 13.85 -4.04 -11.39
C ILE A 177 15.26 -3.47 -11.49
N ASN A 178 15.41 -2.16 -11.70
CA ASN A 178 16.72 -1.52 -11.76
C ASN A 178 17.49 -1.68 -10.45
N GLU A 179 16.83 -1.44 -9.33
CA GLU A 179 17.42 -1.46 -7.99
C GLU A 179 17.71 -2.88 -7.46
N TYR A 180 16.96 -3.89 -7.93
CA TYR A 180 17.14 -5.27 -7.43
C TYR A 180 17.99 -6.15 -8.32
N THR A 181 18.41 -5.66 -9.50
CA THR A 181 19.26 -6.41 -10.42
C THR A 181 20.57 -5.67 -10.68
N PRO A 182 21.74 -6.35 -10.52
CA PRO A 182 23.04 -5.71 -10.78
C PRO A 182 23.36 -5.57 -12.27
N TRP A 183 22.71 -6.36 -13.13
CA TRP A 183 22.95 -6.35 -14.58
C TRP A 183 21.83 -5.66 -15.34
N ASN A 184 22.20 -4.84 -16.32
CA ASN A 184 21.24 -4.23 -17.23
C ASN A 184 20.76 -5.25 -18.27
N ASN A 185 19.45 -5.43 -18.36
CA ASN A 185 18.80 -6.18 -19.42
C ASN A 185 18.15 -5.20 -20.42
N PRO A 186 18.48 -5.26 -21.74
CA PRO A 186 17.93 -4.32 -22.72
C PRO A 186 16.40 -4.27 -22.81
N GLN A 187 15.74 -5.36 -22.45
CA GLN A 187 14.28 -5.48 -22.51
C GLN A 187 13.59 -5.08 -21.19
N TYR A 188 14.20 -5.36 -20.03
CA TYR A 188 13.56 -5.24 -18.73
C TYR A 188 14.18 -4.19 -17.81
N GLY A 189 15.34 -3.62 -18.18
CA GLY A 189 16.10 -2.71 -17.32
C GLY A 189 17.03 -3.45 -16.37
N GLY A 190 17.34 -2.84 -15.25
CA GLY A 190 18.33 -3.34 -14.26
C GLY A 190 19.59 -2.48 -14.22
N GLY A 191 20.60 -2.92 -13.45
CA GLY A 191 21.94 -2.33 -13.42
C GLY A 191 22.21 -1.37 -12.25
N GLU A 192 21.29 -1.18 -11.32
CA GLU A 192 21.47 -0.34 -10.12
C GLU A 192 21.57 -1.16 -8.82
N GLY A 193 21.63 -2.49 -8.91
CA GLY A 193 21.65 -3.37 -7.73
C GLY A 193 22.85 -3.12 -6.82
N ASP A 194 24.02 -2.83 -7.37
CA ASP A 194 25.22 -2.53 -6.58
C ASP A 194 25.04 -1.24 -5.77
N GLN A 195 24.48 -0.18 -6.36
CA GLN A 195 24.18 1.08 -5.69
C GLN A 195 23.11 0.89 -4.60
N TYR A 196 22.11 0.04 -4.88
CA TYR A 196 21.07 -0.28 -3.90
C TYR A 196 21.67 -1.06 -2.71
N MET A 197 22.55 -2.01 -2.93
CA MET A 197 23.24 -2.72 -1.86
C MET A 197 24.18 -1.81 -1.07
N GLN A 198 24.87 -0.88 -1.72
CA GLN A 198 25.68 0.14 -1.05
C GLN A 198 24.80 1.06 -0.20
N PHE A 199 23.61 1.46 -0.67
CA PHE A 199 22.64 2.21 0.13
C PHE A 199 22.31 1.47 1.43
N ILE A 200 21.98 0.19 1.35
CA ILE A 200 21.64 -0.60 2.55
C ILE A 200 22.85 -0.68 3.49
N ALA A 201 24.03 -1.01 2.97
CA ALA A 201 25.22 -1.28 3.78
C ALA A 201 25.88 0.00 4.35
N GLU A 202 25.93 1.08 3.58
CA GLU A 202 26.74 2.25 3.88
C GLU A 202 25.91 3.46 4.35
N THR A 203 24.59 3.44 4.14
CA THR A 203 23.71 4.55 4.53
C THR A 203 22.63 4.11 5.52
N LEU A 204 21.81 3.12 5.15
CA LEU A 204 20.66 2.73 5.96
C LEU A 204 21.10 1.98 7.24
N LYS A 205 21.96 0.98 7.12
CA LYS A 205 22.44 0.21 8.27
C LYS A 205 23.15 1.09 9.32
N PRO A 206 24.11 1.96 8.98
CA PRO A 206 24.73 2.87 9.95
C PRO A 206 23.71 3.81 10.64
N TYR A 207 22.70 4.26 9.91
CA TYR A 207 21.62 5.06 10.50
C TYR A 207 20.81 4.24 11.52
N VAL A 208 20.44 3.02 11.17
CA VAL A 208 19.69 2.13 12.07
C VAL A 208 20.51 1.80 13.31
N ASP A 209 21.79 1.46 13.16
CA ASP A 209 22.68 1.17 14.28
C ASP A 209 22.90 2.36 15.22
N SER A 210 22.86 3.58 14.68
CA SER A 210 23.03 4.80 15.48
C SER A 210 21.78 5.24 16.24
N ASN A 211 20.60 4.83 15.77
CA ASN A 211 19.32 5.29 16.31
C ASN A 211 18.53 4.22 17.07
N TYR A 212 18.90 2.95 16.93
CA TYR A 212 18.19 1.82 17.54
C TYR A 212 19.18 0.88 18.27
N ARG A 213 18.65 0.11 19.20
CA ARG A 213 19.46 -0.87 19.95
C ARG A 213 19.70 -2.14 19.14
N THR A 214 20.64 -2.05 18.22
CA THR A 214 21.01 -3.16 17.34
C THR A 214 22.24 -3.91 17.83
N LYS A 215 22.38 -5.17 17.37
CA LYS A 215 23.63 -5.90 17.32
C LYS A 215 24.26 -5.62 15.95
N SER A 216 25.32 -4.77 15.90
CA SER A 216 25.86 -4.24 14.65
C SER A 216 26.76 -5.21 13.87
N GLY A 217 27.21 -6.31 14.49
CA GLY A 217 28.06 -7.33 13.84
C GLY A 217 27.38 -7.98 12.64
N ALA A 218 28.16 -8.37 11.63
CA ALA A 218 27.62 -8.96 10.39
C ALA A 218 26.77 -10.22 10.66
N GLU A 219 27.16 -11.00 11.65
CA GLU A 219 26.48 -12.23 12.08
C GLU A 219 25.08 -12.00 12.68
N TYR A 220 24.73 -10.73 12.98
CA TYR A 220 23.44 -10.34 13.51
C TYR A 220 22.58 -9.58 12.50
N ASN A 221 23.01 -9.52 11.26
CA ASN A 221 22.29 -8.78 10.22
C ASN A 221 21.90 -9.72 9.08
N ALA A 222 20.69 -9.62 8.61
CA ALA A 222 20.17 -10.37 7.47
C ALA A 222 19.52 -9.45 6.45
N LEU A 223 19.59 -9.81 5.18
CA LEU A 223 18.81 -9.22 4.10
C LEU A 223 17.82 -10.28 3.59
N SER A 224 16.57 -9.89 3.39
CA SER A 224 15.51 -10.77 2.92
C SER A 224 14.65 -10.08 1.87
N GLY A 225 14.12 -10.87 0.96
CA GLY A 225 13.19 -10.42 -0.09
C GLY A 225 12.57 -11.61 -0.81
N SER A 226 11.67 -11.34 -1.73
CA SER A 226 11.00 -12.37 -2.53
C SER A 226 10.79 -11.87 -3.95
N SER A 227 11.21 -12.69 -4.91
CA SER A 227 11.00 -12.48 -6.35
C SER A 227 11.51 -11.13 -6.86
N LEU A 228 11.54 -10.98 -8.15
CA LEU A 228 11.81 -9.73 -8.88
C LEU A 228 10.55 -9.23 -9.56
#